data_ad5329e3e352e5887bd5b9a85d63982d
#
_entry.id   ad5329e3e352e5887bd5b9a85d63982d
#
_cell.length_a   1.000
_cell.length_b   1.000
_cell.length_c   1.000
_cell.angle_alpha   90.00
_cell.angle_beta   90.00
_cell.angle_gamma   90.00
#
_symmetry.space_group_name_H-M   'P 1'
#
loop_
_entity.id
_entity.type
_entity.pdbx_description
1 polymer ?
#
loop_
_entity_poly.entity_id
_entity_poly.type
_entity_poly.pdbx_seq_one_letter_code
_entity_poly.pdbx_strand_id
1 'polypeptide(L)'
;MSRIALLAAGLVATLALAAPLGATNSATKLTGTTGPGFTITLKKAGKMVKTVKAGKYTITVMDKSNIHNFRIKGPGLNKQITTLSFKGSKTATVTLKKGTYTYQCDPHASQGMKHTFRVR
;
A
#
# COMPACT_ATOMS: atom_id res chain seq x y z
N MET A 1 2.45 48.81 60.02
CA MET A 1 1.30 48.56 59.18
C MET A 1 1.77 47.77 57.97
N SER A 2 1.61 46.47 58.01
CA SER A 2 2.06 45.58 56.99
C SER A 2 1.00 45.46 55.91
N ARG A 3 1.37 45.72 54.72
CA ARG A 3 0.53 45.40 53.57
C ARG A 3 1.08 44.15 52.91
N ILE A 4 0.34 43.09 53.09
CA ILE A 4 0.62 41.82 52.44
C ILE A 4 0.07 41.92 51.01
N ALA A 5 0.95 41.90 50.03
CA ALA A 5 0.57 41.79 48.68
C ALA A 5 0.38 40.30 48.38
N LEU A 6 -0.86 39.89 48.16
CA LEU A 6 -1.15 38.57 47.60
C LEU A 6 -0.77 38.55 46.12
N LEU A 7 0.29 37.87 45.82
CA LEU A 7 0.60 37.48 44.48
C LEU A 7 -0.28 36.27 44.13
N ALA A 8 -1.32 36.51 43.36
CA ALA A 8 -2.05 35.42 42.73
C ALA A 8 -1.17 34.84 41.62
N ALA A 9 -0.55 33.72 41.91
CA ALA A 9 0.12 32.93 40.87
C ALA A 9 -0.97 32.32 39.98
N GLY A 10 -1.17 32.91 38.83
CA GLY A 10 -2.02 32.32 37.81
C GLY A 10 -1.39 31.05 37.33
N LEU A 11 -1.98 29.92 37.69
CA LEU A 11 -1.63 28.63 37.12
C LEU A 11 -2.14 28.61 35.68
N VAL A 12 -1.28 28.88 34.73
CA VAL A 12 -1.58 28.65 33.32
C VAL A 12 -1.50 27.14 33.10
N ALA A 13 -2.62 26.47 33.20
CA ALA A 13 -2.72 25.09 32.74
C ALA A 13 -2.60 25.11 31.23
N THR A 14 -1.42 24.87 30.74
CA THR A 14 -1.24 24.54 29.33
C THR A 14 -1.87 23.18 29.07
N LEU A 15 -3.10 23.18 28.56
CA LEU A 15 -3.69 21.99 28.02
C LEU A 15 -2.86 21.63 26.78
N ALA A 16 -1.94 20.72 26.95
CA ALA A 16 -1.33 20.07 25.82
C ALA A 16 -2.41 19.19 25.17
N LEU A 17 -3.02 19.69 24.13
CA LEU A 17 -3.81 18.86 23.21
C LEU A 17 -2.87 17.86 22.59
N ALA A 18 -2.74 16.69 23.22
CA ALA A 18 -2.16 15.55 22.57
C ALA A 18 -3.10 15.21 21.40
N ALA A 19 -2.68 15.52 20.17
CA ALA A 19 -3.34 15.02 18.99
C ALA A 19 -3.40 13.49 19.11
N PRO A 20 -4.54 12.85 18.81
CA PRO A 20 -4.61 11.40 18.83
C PRO A 20 -3.60 10.84 17.84
N LEU A 21 -2.52 10.26 18.34
CA LEU A 21 -1.48 9.57 17.60
C LEU A 21 -2.01 8.20 17.12
N GLY A 22 -3.22 8.11 16.61
CA GLY A 22 -3.77 6.80 16.31
C GLY A 22 -4.36 6.65 14.93
N ALA A 23 -4.40 7.71 14.14
CA ALA A 23 -5.18 7.70 12.91
C ALA A 23 -4.35 7.97 11.66
N THR A 24 -3.07 7.68 11.66
CA THR A 24 -2.34 7.60 10.41
C THR A 24 -2.69 6.27 9.76
N ASN A 25 -3.66 6.30 8.82
CA ASN A 25 -3.90 5.20 7.90
C ASN A 25 -2.70 5.07 6.97
N SER A 26 -1.55 4.64 7.52
CA SER A 26 -0.40 4.30 6.71
C SER A 26 -0.78 3.10 5.86
N ALA A 27 -0.62 3.23 4.56
CA ALA A 27 -0.83 2.12 3.65
C ALA A 27 0.23 1.04 3.91
N THR A 28 -0.21 -0.21 3.95
CA THR A 28 0.69 -1.35 4.00
C THR A 28 1.41 -1.50 2.67
N LYS A 29 2.70 -1.77 2.71
CA LYS A 29 3.53 -1.90 1.52
C LYS A 29 3.50 -3.31 0.95
N LEU A 30 3.28 -3.39 -0.35
CA LEU A 30 3.45 -4.60 -1.15
C LEU A 30 4.48 -4.33 -2.25
N THR A 31 5.21 -5.36 -2.64
CA THR A 31 6.18 -5.29 -3.72
C THR A 31 5.79 -6.25 -4.83
N GLY A 32 5.52 -5.71 -6.01
CA GLY A 32 5.28 -6.49 -7.22
C GLY A 32 6.53 -6.55 -8.09
N THR A 33 6.71 -7.64 -8.78
CA THR A 33 7.78 -7.80 -9.78
C THR A 33 7.22 -8.48 -11.01
N THR A 34 7.54 -7.98 -12.19
CA THR A 34 7.19 -8.62 -13.46
C THR A 34 8.43 -8.72 -14.34
N GLY A 35 8.71 -9.91 -14.82
CA GLY A 35 9.90 -10.23 -15.58
C GLY A 35 11.18 -10.36 -14.74
N PRO A 36 12.38 -10.46 -15.41
CA PRO A 36 12.61 -10.41 -16.87
C PRO A 36 12.09 -11.62 -17.64
N GLY A 37 12.01 -12.80 -17.02
CA GLY A 37 11.37 -13.97 -17.60
C GLY A 37 9.85 -13.93 -17.50
N PHE A 38 9.20 -15.04 -17.79
CA PHE A 38 7.73 -15.14 -17.69
C PHE A 38 7.29 -15.39 -16.24
N THR A 39 7.68 -14.52 -15.35
CA THR A 39 7.36 -14.59 -13.93
C THR A 39 6.78 -13.27 -13.44
N ILE A 40 5.80 -13.38 -12.55
CA ILE A 40 5.18 -12.25 -11.87
C ILE A 40 4.96 -12.60 -10.40
N THR A 41 5.27 -11.70 -9.51
CA THR A 41 5.12 -11.92 -8.07
C THR A 41 4.53 -10.69 -7.38
N LEU A 42 3.84 -10.93 -6.28
CA LEU A 42 3.43 -9.91 -5.33
C LEU A 42 3.80 -10.38 -3.93
N LYS A 43 4.57 -9.59 -3.22
CA LYS A 43 5.12 -9.94 -1.91
C LYS A 43 4.77 -8.91 -0.86
N LYS A 44 4.63 -9.39 0.37
CA LYS A 44 4.53 -8.59 1.58
C LYS A 44 5.67 -9.01 2.51
N ALA A 45 6.54 -8.06 2.87
CA ALA A 45 7.71 -8.35 3.72
C ALA A 45 8.53 -9.56 3.20
N GLY A 46 8.75 -9.63 1.90
CA GLY A 46 9.54 -10.67 1.25
C GLY A 46 8.83 -12.01 1.03
N LYS A 47 7.58 -12.17 1.46
CA LYS A 47 6.80 -13.41 1.29
C LYS A 47 5.70 -13.23 0.25
N MET A 48 5.46 -14.26 -0.54
CA MET A 48 4.37 -14.29 -1.51
C MET A 48 3.04 -14.03 -0.81
N VAL A 49 2.27 -13.08 -1.35
CA VAL A 49 0.93 -12.75 -0.85
C VAL A 49 -0.03 -13.89 -1.18
N LYS A 50 -0.66 -14.45 -0.15
CA LYS A 50 -1.75 -15.44 -0.27
C LYS A 50 -3.07 -14.89 0.27
N THR A 51 -3.03 -14.29 1.45
CA THR A 51 -4.18 -13.66 2.11
C THR A 51 -3.71 -12.40 2.80
N VAL A 52 -4.42 -11.30 2.61
CA VAL A 52 -4.17 -10.03 3.30
C VAL A 52 -5.48 -9.45 3.82
N LYS A 53 -5.39 -8.54 4.78
CA LYS A 53 -6.56 -7.82 5.31
C LYS A 53 -7.04 -6.78 4.31
N ALA A 54 -8.35 -6.51 4.30
CA ALA A 54 -8.91 -5.36 3.59
C ALA A 54 -8.30 -4.06 4.11
N GLY A 55 -8.05 -3.11 3.22
CA GLY A 55 -7.47 -1.82 3.58
C GLY A 55 -6.68 -1.17 2.46
N LYS A 56 -5.96 -0.12 2.82
CA LYS A 56 -5.13 0.65 1.91
C LYS A 56 -3.74 0.02 1.78
N TYR A 57 -3.28 -0.10 0.54
CA TYR A 57 -1.98 -0.66 0.20
C TYR A 57 -1.23 0.24 -0.77
N THR A 58 0.06 0.36 -0.58
CA THR A 58 0.98 0.96 -1.53
C THR A 58 1.75 -0.17 -2.22
N ILE A 59 1.56 -0.31 -3.52
CA ILE A 59 2.21 -1.35 -4.31
C ILE A 59 3.31 -0.71 -5.15
N THR A 60 4.55 -1.08 -4.88
CA THR A 60 5.69 -0.71 -5.71
C THR A 60 5.99 -1.87 -6.65
N VAL A 61 5.89 -1.63 -7.93
CA VAL A 61 6.15 -2.64 -8.96
C VAL A 61 7.49 -2.36 -9.60
N MET A 62 8.32 -3.40 -9.63
CA MET A 62 9.56 -3.44 -10.41
C MET A 62 9.28 -4.18 -11.72
N ASP A 63 9.22 -3.44 -12.79
CA ASP A 63 9.03 -3.97 -14.14
C ASP A 63 10.40 -4.10 -14.81
N LYS A 64 10.84 -5.34 -15.00
CA LYS A 64 12.20 -5.66 -15.45
C LYS A 64 12.30 -5.88 -16.96
N SER A 65 11.21 -5.67 -17.69
CA SER A 65 11.17 -5.94 -19.11
C SER A 65 10.14 -5.09 -19.84
N ASN A 66 10.46 -4.63 -21.03
CA ASN A 66 9.56 -3.87 -21.90
C ASN A 66 8.54 -4.74 -22.68
N ILE A 67 8.38 -6.00 -22.29
CA ILE A 67 7.40 -6.93 -22.89
C ILE A 67 6.36 -7.42 -21.87
N HIS A 68 6.44 -6.96 -20.64
CA HIS A 68 5.53 -7.30 -19.54
C HIS A 68 4.84 -6.07 -19.00
N ASN A 69 3.69 -6.27 -18.37
CA ASN A 69 3.03 -5.26 -17.55
C ASN A 69 2.64 -5.86 -16.20
N PHE A 70 2.18 -5.03 -15.31
CA PHE A 70 1.62 -5.45 -14.04
C PHE A 70 0.23 -4.84 -13.88
N ARG A 71 -0.78 -5.69 -13.92
CA ARG A 71 -2.17 -5.33 -13.67
C ARG A 71 -2.66 -6.04 -12.42
N ILE A 72 -3.39 -5.33 -11.58
CA ILE A 72 -4.11 -5.88 -10.45
C ILE A 72 -5.61 -5.60 -10.62
N LYS A 73 -6.44 -6.61 -10.43
CA LYS A 73 -7.89 -6.51 -10.57
C LYS A 73 -8.63 -7.38 -9.56
N GLY A 74 -9.79 -6.93 -9.18
CA GLY A 74 -10.67 -7.59 -8.23
C GLY A 74 -11.81 -6.67 -7.83
N PRO A 75 -12.49 -6.91 -6.70
CA PRO A 75 -13.60 -6.07 -6.25
C PRO A 75 -13.21 -4.59 -6.17
N GLY A 76 -13.89 -3.76 -6.97
CA GLY A 76 -13.69 -2.31 -6.99
C GLY A 76 -12.35 -1.83 -7.58
N LEU A 77 -11.58 -2.71 -8.22
CA LEU A 77 -10.25 -2.37 -8.72
C LEU A 77 -9.96 -3.07 -10.05
N ASN A 78 -9.46 -2.30 -11.00
CA ASN A 78 -8.81 -2.79 -12.20
C ASN A 78 -7.75 -1.76 -12.61
N LYS A 79 -6.52 -2.00 -12.20
CA LYS A 79 -5.45 -1.04 -12.38
C LYS A 79 -4.23 -1.66 -13.03
N GLN A 80 -3.83 -1.08 -14.15
CA GLN A 80 -2.53 -1.33 -14.74
C GLN A 80 -1.50 -0.40 -14.07
N ILE A 81 -0.58 -0.98 -13.30
CA ILE A 81 0.44 -0.22 -12.58
C ILE A 81 1.61 0.10 -13.50
N THR A 82 2.07 -0.88 -14.26
CA THR A 82 3.08 -0.67 -15.29
C THR A 82 2.54 -1.07 -16.66
N THR A 83 2.96 -0.36 -17.70
CA THR A 83 2.59 -0.62 -19.09
C THR A 83 3.59 -1.56 -19.77
N LEU A 84 3.24 -2.10 -20.92
CA LEU A 84 4.12 -3.01 -21.67
C LEU A 84 5.44 -2.34 -22.12
N SER A 85 5.39 -1.07 -22.46
CA SER A 85 6.58 -0.32 -22.91
C SER A 85 7.44 0.19 -21.75
N PHE A 86 6.94 0.12 -20.52
CA PHE A 86 7.63 0.65 -19.34
C PHE A 86 8.62 -0.37 -18.78
N LYS A 87 9.79 0.12 -18.40
CA LYS A 87 10.80 -0.64 -17.65
C LYS A 87 11.30 0.24 -16.51
N GLY A 88 11.26 -0.27 -15.29
CA GLY A 88 11.64 0.47 -14.09
C GLY A 88 10.69 0.22 -12.94
N SER A 89 10.61 1.15 -12.01
CA SER A 89 9.73 1.05 -10.84
C SER A 89 8.59 2.05 -10.91
N LYS A 90 7.39 1.60 -10.56
CA LYS A 90 6.21 2.45 -10.35
C LYS A 90 5.50 2.08 -9.06
N THR A 91 4.93 3.08 -8.41
CA THR A 91 4.17 2.91 -7.18
C THR A 91 2.73 3.35 -7.40
N ALA A 92 1.79 2.56 -6.90
CA ALA A 92 0.37 2.87 -6.89
C ALA A 92 -0.21 2.63 -5.49
N THR A 93 -1.12 3.50 -5.08
CA THR A 93 -1.90 3.30 -3.85
C THR A 93 -3.28 2.79 -4.24
N VAL A 94 -3.70 1.69 -3.64
CA VAL A 94 -4.98 1.02 -3.92
C VAL A 94 -5.69 0.69 -2.62
N THR A 95 -7.02 0.58 -2.69
CA THR A 95 -7.83 0.05 -1.59
C THR A 95 -8.29 -1.35 -1.96
N LEU A 96 -7.94 -2.34 -1.14
CA LEU A 96 -8.35 -3.72 -1.32
C LEU A 96 -9.54 -4.01 -0.43
N LYS A 97 -10.62 -4.50 -1.04
CA LYS A 97 -11.85 -4.93 -0.38
C LYS A 97 -11.88 -6.44 -0.26
N LYS A 98 -12.72 -6.97 0.63
CA LYS A 98 -12.92 -8.43 0.75
C LYS A 98 -13.22 -9.06 -0.61
N GLY A 99 -12.57 -10.15 -0.91
CA GLY A 99 -12.76 -10.92 -2.13
C GLY A 99 -11.47 -11.48 -2.69
N THR A 100 -11.54 -11.97 -3.92
CA THR A 100 -10.40 -12.53 -4.64
C THR A 100 -9.87 -11.52 -5.63
N TYR A 101 -8.58 -11.33 -5.60
CA TYR A 101 -7.85 -10.46 -6.51
C TYR A 101 -6.91 -11.28 -7.38
N THR A 102 -6.66 -10.75 -8.57
CA THR A 102 -5.72 -11.31 -9.54
C THR A 102 -4.69 -10.25 -9.88
N TYR A 103 -3.43 -10.63 -9.98
CA TYR A 103 -2.41 -9.81 -10.62
C TYR A 103 -1.79 -10.60 -11.77
N GLN A 104 -1.50 -9.90 -12.86
CA GLN A 104 -1.09 -10.54 -14.11
C GLN A 104 -0.29 -9.62 -15.02
N CYS A 105 0.45 -10.23 -15.92
CA CYS A 105 0.91 -9.63 -17.16
C CYS A 105 -0.11 -9.97 -18.25
N ASP A 106 -0.74 -8.96 -18.84
CA ASP A 106 -1.87 -9.18 -19.75
C ASP A 106 -1.54 -10.08 -20.93
N PRO A 107 -0.46 -9.84 -21.71
CA PRO A 107 -0.16 -10.68 -22.85
C PRO A 107 0.32 -12.11 -22.50
N HIS A 108 0.79 -12.32 -21.27
CA HIS A 108 1.37 -13.60 -20.86
C HIS A 108 0.60 -14.28 -19.73
N ALA A 109 -0.61 -13.83 -19.42
CA ALA A 109 -1.43 -14.42 -18.37
C ALA A 109 -1.67 -15.92 -18.59
N SER A 110 -1.92 -16.33 -19.84
CA SER A 110 -2.09 -17.74 -20.21
C SER A 110 -0.80 -18.56 -20.18
N GLN A 111 0.35 -17.91 -20.03
CA GLN A 111 1.67 -18.54 -19.99
C GLN A 111 2.27 -18.57 -18.59
N GLY A 112 1.42 -18.48 -17.55
CA GLY A 112 1.83 -18.56 -16.15
C GLY A 112 2.07 -17.22 -15.46
N MET A 113 1.96 -16.09 -16.15
CA MET A 113 2.10 -14.77 -15.53
C MET A 113 0.76 -14.26 -14.96
N LYS A 114 0.18 -15.05 -14.08
CA LYS A 114 -1.09 -14.77 -13.42
C LYS A 114 -1.16 -15.49 -12.09
N HIS A 115 -1.50 -14.76 -11.03
CA HIS A 115 -1.73 -15.32 -9.70
C HIS A 115 -2.94 -14.67 -9.04
N THR A 116 -3.51 -15.36 -8.09
CA THR A 116 -4.63 -14.86 -7.27
C THR A 116 -4.23 -14.80 -5.81
N PHE A 117 -4.90 -13.93 -5.06
CA PHE A 117 -4.81 -13.87 -3.60
C PHE A 117 -6.16 -13.45 -3.02
N ARG A 118 -6.35 -13.69 -1.74
CA ARG A 118 -7.58 -13.33 -1.03
C ARG A 118 -7.39 -12.12 -0.14
N VAL A 119 -8.43 -11.31 -0.08
CA VAL A 119 -8.56 -10.21 0.87
C VAL A 119 -9.71 -10.52 1.82
N ARG A 120 -9.44 -10.46 3.10
CA ARG A 120 -10.37 -10.75 4.20
C ARG A 120 -10.69 -9.55 5.07
#